data_e955ab30feda5aa0b49229e78e70312a
#
_entry.id   e955ab30feda5aa0b49229e78e70312a
#
_cell.length_a   1.000
_cell.length_b   1.000
_cell.length_c   1.000
_cell.angle_alpha   90.00
_cell.angle_beta   90.00
_cell.angle_gamma   90.00
#
_symmetry.space_group_name_H-M   'P 1'
#
loop_
_entity.id
_entity.type
_entity.pdbx_description
1 polymer ?
#
loop_
_entity_poly.entity_id
_entity_poly.type
_entity_poly.pdbx_seq_one_letter_code
_entity_poly.pdbx_strand_id
1 'polypeptide(L)'
;YKVFNVDAFRVFIAKKWWGDRWREKISTEDGYDRILKHSHTTSDPRNVTIKFLKQFLKIERSYLPNIVYNAGGGQVDVMRTIHGLAKAVGYETSIIYVEADEKIALIRNKERDRTLPDSMVIDYRDRVEAGKKEMIQLFDNVWSVDNSEYSTNRSIRDNIIKIK
;
A
#
# COMPACT_ATOMS: atom_id res chain seq x y z
N TYR A 1 -6.84 -7.33 -15.41
CA TYR A 1 -6.82 -6.42 -14.25
C TYR A 1 -5.75 -5.34 -14.42
N LYS A 2 -5.95 -4.19 -13.76
CA LYS A 2 -5.01 -3.08 -13.73
C LYS A 2 -4.39 -2.96 -12.33
N VAL A 3 -3.06 -2.90 -12.27
CA VAL A 3 -2.33 -2.73 -11.00
C VAL A 3 -1.91 -1.26 -10.84
N PHE A 4 -2.27 -0.68 -9.70
CA PHE A 4 -1.74 0.59 -9.21
C PHE A 4 -0.74 0.28 -8.10
N ASN A 5 0.54 0.38 -8.39
CA ASN A 5 1.60 0.09 -7.42
C ASN A 5 2.25 1.41 -6.95
N VAL A 6 1.95 1.76 -5.71
CA VAL A 6 2.44 3.00 -5.08
C VAL A 6 3.95 2.98 -4.89
N ASP A 7 4.52 1.84 -4.54
CA ASP A 7 5.97 1.74 -4.32
C ASP A 7 6.77 1.87 -5.63
N ALA A 8 6.28 1.29 -6.72
CA ALA A 8 6.90 1.48 -8.03
C ALA A 8 6.93 2.97 -8.42
N PHE A 9 5.88 3.70 -8.05
CA PHE A 9 5.79 5.14 -8.30
C PHE A 9 6.78 5.94 -7.45
N ARG A 10 6.93 5.58 -6.16
CA ARG A 10 7.91 6.19 -5.26
C ARG A 10 9.34 5.98 -5.76
N VAL A 11 9.66 4.77 -6.19
CA VAL A 11 10.96 4.46 -6.79
C VAL A 11 11.22 5.28 -8.05
N PHE A 12 10.21 5.46 -8.90
CA PHE A 12 10.33 6.32 -10.09
C PHE A 12 10.66 7.77 -9.72
N ILE A 13 9.95 8.35 -8.74
CA ILE A 13 10.21 9.71 -8.26
C ILE A 13 11.63 9.80 -7.65
N ALA A 14 12.00 8.84 -6.81
CA ALA A 14 13.30 8.81 -6.17
C ALA A 14 14.45 8.77 -7.19
N LYS A 15 14.33 7.94 -8.21
CA LYS A 15 15.30 7.90 -9.32
C LYS A 15 15.37 9.22 -10.07
N LYS A 16 14.23 9.86 -10.33
CA LYS A 16 14.17 11.16 -11.01
C LYS A 16 14.84 12.28 -10.18
N TRP A 17 14.70 12.25 -8.86
CA TRP A 17 15.25 13.30 -7.99
C TRP A 17 16.72 13.10 -7.65
N TRP A 18 17.16 11.85 -7.47
CA TRP A 18 18.49 11.53 -6.89
C TRP A 18 19.38 10.67 -7.80
N GLY A 19 18.94 10.34 -9.01
CA GLY A 19 19.72 9.52 -9.93
C GLY A 19 20.16 8.20 -9.31
N ASP A 20 21.45 7.87 -9.45
CA ASP A 20 22.02 6.61 -8.93
C ASP A 20 22.03 6.53 -7.38
N ARG A 21 21.93 7.68 -6.70
CA ARG A 21 21.90 7.74 -5.22
C ARG A 21 20.50 7.52 -4.64
N TRP A 22 19.51 7.18 -5.44
CA TRP A 22 18.13 7.06 -4.98
C TRP A 22 17.92 6.05 -3.85
N ARG A 23 18.66 4.91 -3.87
CA ARG A 23 18.55 3.87 -2.81
C ARG A 23 19.02 4.40 -1.47
N GLU A 24 20.19 5.05 -1.44
CA GLU A 24 20.77 5.68 -0.25
C GLU A 24 19.78 6.72 0.32
N LYS A 25 19.29 7.61 -0.53
CA LYS A 25 18.43 8.72 -0.12
C LYS A 25 17.05 8.29 0.39
N ILE A 26 16.40 7.36 -0.29
CA ILE A 26 15.07 6.89 0.13
C ILE A 26 15.12 6.01 1.39
N SER A 27 16.30 5.51 1.77
CA SER A 27 16.51 4.73 3.00
C SER A 27 16.74 5.61 4.24
N THR A 28 16.82 6.93 4.09
CA THR A 28 16.88 7.88 5.21
C THR A 28 15.46 8.36 5.57
N GLU A 29 15.23 8.72 6.83
CA GLU A 29 13.93 9.27 7.28
C GLU A 29 13.54 10.51 6.47
N ASP A 30 14.44 11.48 6.32
CA ASP A 30 14.19 12.70 5.55
C ASP A 30 13.87 12.42 4.07
N GLY A 31 14.63 11.55 3.43
CA GLY A 31 14.41 11.18 2.05
C GLY A 31 13.08 10.42 1.84
N TYR A 32 12.75 9.52 2.75
CA TYR A 32 11.49 8.79 2.72
C TYR A 32 10.29 9.71 2.96
N ASP A 33 10.36 10.58 3.97
CA ASP A 33 9.33 11.56 4.27
C ASP A 33 9.10 12.54 3.10
N ARG A 34 10.17 12.97 2.45
CA ARG A 34 10.06 13.82 1.26
C ARG A 34 9.30 13.14 0.13
N ILE A 35 9.55 11.85 -0.10
CA ILE A 35 8.80 11.05 -1.07
C ILE A 35 7.34 10.86 -0.64
N LEU A 36 7.09 10.57 0.64
CA LEU A 36 5.74 10.43 1.19
C LEU A 36 4.93 11.71 1.02
N LYS A 37 5.47 12.84 1.42
CA LYS A 37 4.82 14.15 1.27
C LYS A 37 4.48 14.46 -0.18
N HIS A 38 5.31 14.03 -1.12
CA HIS A 38 5.04 14.23 -2.55
C HIS A 38 4.00 13.24 -3.11
N SER A 39 3.96 12.02 -2.61
CA SER A 39 3.15 10.94 -3.20
C SER A 39 1.84 10.65 -2.48
N HIS A 40 1.62 11.11 -1.24
CA HIS A 40 0.64 10.45 -0.36
C HIS A 40 -0.28 11.29 0.49
N THR A 41 -0.19 12.59 0.53
CA THR A 41 -1.21 13.32 1.29
C THR A 41 -2.47 13.46 0.44
N THR A 42 -3.60 12.97 0.93
CA THR A 42 -4.91 13.11 0.26
C THR A 42 -5.31 14.57 0.09
N SER A 43 -4.86 15.42 0.99
CA SER A 43 -4.98 16.87 0.92
C SER A 43 -4.03 17.51 -0.08
N ASP A 44 -2.97 16.81 -0.52
CA ASP A 44 -2.07 17.33 -1.54
C ASP A 44 -2.67 17.11 -2.94
N PRO A 45 -3.05 18.19 -3.65
CA PRO A 45 -3.54 18.07 -5.02
C PRO A 45 -2.52 17.45 -5.98
N ARG A 46 -1.28 17.28 -5.54
CA ARG A 46 -0.19 16.62 -6.26
C ARG A 46 -0.17 15.10 -6.06
N ASN A 47 -1.06 14.54 -5.25
CA ASN A 47 -1.13 13.08 -5.06
C ASN A 47 -1.40 12.37 -6.39
N VAL A 48 -0.33 11.95 -7.02
CA VAL A 48 -0.33 11.46 -8.41
C VAL A 48 -1.09 10.15 -8.51
N THR A 49 -1.01 9.30 -7.48
CA THR A 49 -1.67 7.99 -7.50
C THR A 49 -3.20 8.14 -7.48
N ILE A 50 -3.72 9.03 -6.65
CA ILE A 50 -5.15 9.33 -6.60
C ILE A 50 -5.61 10.03 -7.89
N LYS A 51 -4.80 10.94 -8.44
CA LYS A 51 -5.11 11.57 -9.73
C LYS A 51 -5.20 10.56 -10.86
N PHE A 52 -4.26 9.62 -10.96
CA PHE A 52 -4.30 8.55 -11.95
C PHE A 52 -5.52 7.66 -11.76
N LEU A 53 -5.82 7.25 -10.53
CA LEU A 53 -7.02 6.48 -10.25
C LEU A 53 -8.29 7.22 -10.68
N LYS A 54 -8.43 8.50 -10.30
CA LYS A 54 -9.57 9.34 -10.71
C LYS A 54 -9.71 9.45 -12.23
N GLN A 55 -8.61 9.61 -12.95
CA GLN A 55 -8.64 9.67 -14.41
C GLN A 55 -9.02 8.32 -15.03
N PHE A 56 -8.47 7.23 -14.50
CA PHE A 56 -8.78 5.88 -14.95
C PHE A 56 -10.25 5.54 -14.75
N LEU A 57 -10.83 5.90 -13.62
CA LEU A 57 -12.24 5.64 -13.30
C LEU A 57 -13.24 6.49 -14.12
N LYS A 58 -12.78 7.45 -14.93
CA LYS A 58 -13.62 8.17 -15.91
C LYS A 58 -13.90 7.37 -17.19
N ILE A 59 -13.19 6.26 -17.41
CA ILE A 59 -13.45 5.35 -18.52
C ILE A 59 -14.84 4.75 -18.32
N GLU A 60 -15.57 4.54 -19.41
CA GLU A 60 -16.88 3.90 -19.39
C GLU A 60 -16.82 2.56 -18.64
N ARG A 61 -17.79 2.33 -17.74
CA ARG A 61 -17.79 1.19 -16.81
C ARG A 61 -17.67 -0.17 -17.52
N SER A 62 -18.25 -0.32 -18.68
CA SER A 62 -18.19 -1.55 -19.50
C SER A 62 -16.77 -1.96 -19.89
N TYR A 63 -15.82 -1.00 -19.90
CA TYR A 63 -14.41 -1.21 -20.23
C TYR A 63 -13.48 -1.20 -19.03
N LEU A 64 -14.01 -0.97 -17.80
CA LEU A 64 -13.18 -0.94 -16.60
C LEU A 64 -12.82 -2.37 -16.16
N PRO A 65 -11.53 -2.76 -16.17
CA PRO A 65 -11.10 -4.04 -15.65
C PRO A 65 -11.09 -4.03 -14.12
N ASN A 66 -10.99 -5.21 -13.50
CA ASN A 66 -10.69 -5.31 -12.07
C ASN A 66 -9.40 -4.56 -11.74
N ILE A 67 -9.36 -3.89 -10.58
CA ILE A 67 -8.25 -3.07 -10.12
C ILE A 67 -7.60 -3.72 -8.90
N VAL A 68 -6.27 -3.78 -8.92
CA VAL A 68 -5.47 -4.08 -7.73
C VAL A 68 -4.72 -2.80 -7.33
N TYR A 69 -5.00 -2.30 -6.14
CA TYR A 69 -4.30 -1.15 -5.57
C TYR A 69 -3.31 -1.65 -4.52
N ASN A 70 -2.03 -1.70 -4.87
CA ASN A 70 -0.96 -2.14 -3.97
C ASN A 70 -0.42 -0.95 -3.18
N ALA A 71 -0.70 -0.93 -1.89
CA ALA A 71 -0.24 0.07 -0.95
C ALA A 71 -0.01 -0.55 0.43
N GLY A 72 0.75 0.11 1.26
CA GLY A 72 1.03 -0.42 2.60
C GLY A 72 -0.12 -0.32 3.61
N GLY A 73 -1.22 0.39 3.30
CA GLY A 73 -2.43 0.43 4.14
C GLY A 73 -2.38 1.32 5.40
N GLY A 74 -1.22 1.86 5.78
CA GLY A 74 -1.06 2.67 7.00
C GLY A 74 -1.65 4.09 6.93
N GLN A 75 -2.29 4.48 5.84
CA GLN A 75 -2.95 5.78 5.65
C GLN A 75 -4.45 5.57 5.43
N VAL A 76 -5.20 5.56 6.51
CA VAL A 76 -6.65 5.29 6.53
C VAL A 76 -7.44 6.24 5.62
N ASP A 77 -7.10 7.53 5.62
CA ASP A 77 -7.73 8.55 4.78
C ASP A 77 -7.53 8.30 3.28
N VAL A 78 -6.35 7.82 2.88
CA VAL A 78 -6.06 7.39 1.50
C VAL A 78 -6.91 6.18 1.13
N MET A 79 -6.96 5.18 1.99
CA MET A 79 -7.75 3.95 1.76
C MET A 79 -9.24 4.26 1.66
N ARG A 80 -9.76 5.14 2.54
CA ARG A 80 -11.15 5.62 2.48
C ARG A 80 -11.44 6.34 1.16
N THR A 81 -10.51 7.17 0.69
CA THR A 81 -10.64 7.87 -0.59
C THR A 81 -10.70 6.90 -1.76
N ILE A 82 -9.79 5.90 -1.80
CA ILE A 82 -9.75 4.89 -2.85
C ILE A 82 -11.03 4.06 -2.86
N HIS A 83 -11.48 3.59 -1.68
CA HIS A 83 -12.74 2.89 -1.51
C HIS A 83 -13.91 3.72 -2.06
N GLY A 84 -14.06 4.98 -1.62
CA GLY A 84 -15.14 5.86 -2.07
C GLY A 84 -15.13 6.08 -3.59
N LEU A 85 -13.97 6.26 -4.20
CA LEU A 85 -13.83 6.39 -5.65
C LEU A 85 -14.26 5.10 -6.39
N ALA A 86 -13.86 3.94 -5.88
CA ALA A 86 -14.23 2.64 -6.45
C ALA A 86 -15.75 2.40 -6.34
N LYS A 87 -16.32 2.63 -5.16
CA LYS A 87 -17.77 2.49 -4.93
C LYS A 87 -18.61 3.42 -5.80
N ALA A 88 -18.16 4.66 -6.01
CA ALA A 88 -18.87 5.65 -6.84
C ALA A 88 -19.07 5.19 -8.29
N VAL A 89 -18.20 4.32 -8.81
CA VAL A 89 -18.34 3.71 -10.15
C VAL A 89 -18.83 2.26 -10.10
N GLY A 90 -19.26 1.78 -8.93
CA GLY A 90 -19.96 0.50 -8.74
C GLY A 90 -19.05 -0.71 -8.61
N TYR A 91 -17.78 -0.55 -8.19
CA TYR A 91 -16.95 -1.69 -7.82
C TYR A 91 -17.42 -2.30 -6.48
N GLU A 92 -17.32 -3.62 -6.39
CA GLU A 92 -17.17 -4.31 -5.12
C GLU A 92 -15.73 -4.17 -4.65
N THR A 93 -15.53 -3.90 -3.37
CA THR A 93 -14.21 -3.60 -2.81
C THR A 93 -13.75 -4.66 -1.84
N SER A 94 -12.50 -5.07 -1.98
CA SER A 94 -11.88 -6.04 -1.07
C SER A 94 -10.57 -5.49 -0.54
N ILE A 95 -10.24 -5.78 0.72
CA ILE A 95 -8.93 -5.51 1.28
C ILE A 95 -8.29 -6.82 1.73
N ILE A 96 -7.01 -6.97 1.45
CA ILE A 96 -6.20 -8.10 1.89
C ILE A 96 -5.09 -7.56 2.79
N TYR A 97 -5.12 -7.92 4.06
CA TYR A 97 -4.03 -7.67 4.98
C TYR A 97 -2.99 -8.77 4.87
N VAL A 98 -1.75 -8.39 4.62
CA VAL A 98 -0.61 -9.31 4.70
C VAL A 98 0.14 -8.96 5.98
N GLU A 99 -0.05 -9.77 6.99
CA GLU A 99 0.47 -9.56 8.34
C GLU A 99 1.78 -10.33 8.53
N ALA A 100 2.68 -9.79 9.31
CA ALA A 100 3.90 -10.47 9.74
C ALA A 100 4.27 -10.00 11.14
N ASP A 101 4.85 -10.90 11.93
CA ASP A 101 5.45 -10.55 13.20
C ASP A 101 6.50 -9.45 13.03
N GLU A 102 6.61 -8.58 14.03
CA GLU A 102 7.54 -7.45 14.00
C GLU A 102 8.97 -7.88 13.70
N LYS A 103 9.43 -8.93 14.39
CA LYS A 103 10.78 -9.47 14.17
C LYS A 103 11.00 -9.91 12.73
N ILE A 104 10.02 -10.59 12.14
CA ILE A 104 10.07 -11.06 10.75
C ILE A 104 10.03 -9.88 9.78
N ALA A 105 9.19 -8.88 10.05
CA ALA A 105 9.11 -7.66 9.24
C ALA A 105 10.46 -6.91 9.22
N LEU A 106 11.13 -6.78 10.37
CA LEU A 106 12.44 -6.14 10.51
C LEU A 106 13.56 -6.93 9.81
N ILE A 107 13.57 -8.28 9.93
CA ILE A 107 14.52 -9.13 9.21
C ILE A 107 14.36 -8.94 7.70
N ARG A 108 13.15 -9.08 7.19
CA ARG A 108 12.85 -8.91 5.76
C ARG A 108 13.15 -7.51 5.26
N ASN A 109 12.97 -6.49 6.10
CA ASN A 109 13.36 -5.13 5.73
C ASN A 109 14.86 -5.01 5.47
N LYS A 110 15.69 -5.68 6.28
CA LYS A 110 17.17 -5.68 6.13
C LYS A 110 17.64 -6.47 4.90
N GLU A 111 16.86 -7.45 4.46
CA GLU A 111 17.17 -8.28 3.28
C GLU A 111 16.79 -7.61 1.94
N ARG A 112 16.09 -6.48 1.98
CA ARG A 112 15.66 -5.78 0.77
C ARG A 112 16.78 -4.93 0.18
N ASP A 113 16.78 -4.76 -1.15
CA ASP A 113 17.67 -3.81 -1.85
C ASP A 113 17.51 -2.36 -1.33
N ARG A 114 16.36 -2.06 -0.74
CA ARG A 114 16.03 -0.78 -0.12
C ARG A 114 15.53 -1.06 1.29
N THR A 115 16.35 -0.75 2.27
CA THR A 115 15.99 -0.81 3.68
C THR A 115 15.34 0.49 4.14
N LEU A 116 14.42 0.40 5.08
CA LEU A 116 13.86 1.53 5.82
C LEU A 116 14.45 1.53 7.24
N PRO A 117 14.52 2.69 7.92
CA PRO A 117 14.80 2.72 9.36
C PRO A 117 13.82 1.82 10.13
N ASP A 118 14.31 1.08 11.12
CA ASP A 118 13.48 0.13 11.89
C ASP A 118 12.30 0.84 12.57
N SER A 119 12.50 2.07 13.08
CA SER A 119 11.44 2.93 13.63
C SER A 119 10.29 3.18 12.65
N MET A 120 10.60 3.35 11.38
CA MET A 120 9.57 3.57 10.36
C MET A 120 8.78 2.29 10.03
N VAL A 121 9.41 1.14 10.10
CA VAL A 121 8.72 -0.15 9.90
C VAL A 121 7.72 -0.38 11.03
N ILE A 122 8.13 -0.12 12.28
CA ILE A 122 7.29 -0.25 13.47
C ILE A 122 6.12 0.74 13.43
N ASP A 123 6.40 2.03 13.23
CA ASP A 123 5.37 3.07 13.15
C ASP A 123 4.36 2.80 12.03
N TYR A 124 4.82 2.27 10.90
CA TYR A 124 3.93 1.92 9.81
C TYR A 124 2.99 0.76 10.17
N ARG A 125 3.50 -0.28 10.83
CA ARG A 125 2.72 -1.40 11.34
C ARG A 125 1.67 -0.94 12.33
N ASP A 126 2.07 -0.10 13.29
CA ASP A 126 1.17 0.42 14.32
C ASP A 126 0.03 1.24 13.70
N ARG A 127 0.31 2.03 12.67
CA ARG A 127 -0.73 2.75 11.91
C ARG A 127 -1.69 1.81 11.17
N VAL A 128 -1.20 0.71 10.60
CA VAL A 128 -2.05 -0.30 9.96
C VAL A 128 -2.97 -0.93 11.00
N GLU A 129 -2.45 -1.35 12.14
CA GLU A 129 -3.25 -1.94 13.22
C GLU A 129 -4.30 -0.95 13.77
N ALA A 130 -3.91 0.30 14.01
CA ALA A 130 -4.84 1.33 14.47
C ALA A 130 -6.00 1.56 13.50
N GLY A 131 -5.74 1.49 12.18
CA GLY A 131 -6.75 1.68 11.13
C GLY A 131 -7.58 0.44 10.81
N LYS A 132 -7.14 -0.75 11.21
CA LYS A 132 -7.70 -2.04 10.77
C LYS A 132 -9.19 -2.17 11.06
N LYS A 133 -9.64 -1.79 12.26
CA LYS A 133 -11.06 -1.87 12.67
C LYS A 133 -11.96 -1.05 11.74
N GLU A 134 -11.56 0.16 11.38
CA GLU A 134 -12.31 1.01 10.45
C GLU A 134 -12.35 0.40 9.05
N MET A 135 -11.24 -0.13 8.57
CA MET A 135 -11.17 -0.73 7.24
C MET A 135 -12.02 -1.99 7.13
N ILE A 136 -12.10 -2.81 8.19
CA ILE A 136 -12.98 -3.98 8.25
C ILE A 136 -14.46 -3.56 8.09
N GLN A 137 -14.85 -2.43 8.65
CA GLN A 137 -16.22 -1.93 8.50
C GLN A 137 -16.49 -1.35 7.11
N LEU A 138 -15.50 -0.68 6.53
CA LEU A 138 -15.63 0.07 5.29
C LEU A 138 -15.69 -0.84 4.05
N PHE A 139 -14.81 -1.82 3.93
CA PHE A 139 -14.70 -2.67 2.74
C PHE A 139 -15.77 -3.76 2.70
N ASP A 140 -16.21 -4.14 1.49
CA ASP A 140 -17.22 -5.18 1.29
C ASP A 140 -16.70 -6.56 1.70
N ASN A 141 -15.43 -6.85 1.39
CA ASN A 141 -14.74 -8.09 1.77
C ASN A 141 -13.39 -7.78 2.42
N VAL A 142 -13.06 -8.54 3.47
CA VAL A 142 -11.80 -8.41 4.20
C VAL A 142 -11.15 -9.76 4.37
N TRP A 143 -9.87 -9.84 3.99
CA TRP A 143 -9.05 -11.04 4.09
C TRP A 143 -7.79 -10.73 4.88
N SER A 144 -7.29 -11.70 5.63
CA SER A 144 -5.98 -11.67 6.27
C SER A 144 -5.14 -12.83 5.82
N VAL A 145 -3.86 -12.57 5.65
CA VAL A 145 -2.84 -13.59 5.32
C VAL A 145 -1.73 -13.45 6.34
N ASP A 146 -1.54 -14.47 7.16
CA ASP A 146 -0.36 -14.53 8.02
C ASP A 146 0.88 -14.88 7.18
N ASN A 147 1.86 -14.01 7.21
CA ASN A 147 3.12 -14.13 6.51
C ASN A 147 4.30 -14.06 7.50
N SER A 148 4.09 -14.51 8.74
CA SER A 148 5.12 -14.50 9.79
C SER A 148 6.17 -15.60 9.60
N GLU A 149 5.85 -16.68 8.88
CA GLU A 149 6.81 -17.75 8.59
C GLU A 149 7.46 -17.55 7.22
N TYR A 150 8.69 -18.07 7.05
CA TYR A 150 9.31 -18.27 5.74
C TYR A 150 8.56 -19.41 5.03
N SER A 151 7.41 -19.11 4.47
CA SER A 151 6.54 -20.10 3.89
C SER A 151 6.85 -20.30 2.41
N THR A 152 6.92 -21.57 2.02
CA THR A 152 6.82 -21.98 0.61
C THR A 152 5.43 -21.54 0.05
N ASN A 153 5.33 -21.32 -1.26
CA ASN A 153 4.07 -20.90 -1.93
C ASN A 153 2.83 -21.76 -1.57
N ARG A 154 3.01 -22.91 -0.97
CA ARG A 154 1.94 -23.83 -0.55
C ARG A 154 1.32 -23.42 0.79
N SER A 155 2.12 -22.92 1.73
CA SER A 155 1.66 -22.52 3.06
C SER A 155 0.92 -21.18 3.06
N ILE A 156 1.17 -20.29 2.08
CA ILE A 156 0.45 -19.01 1.97
C ILE A 156 -1.05 -19.23 1.75
N ARG A 157 -1.45 -20.26 0.98
CA ARG A 157 -2.87 -20.56 0.72
C ARG A 157 -3.62 -21.01 1.99
N ASP A 158 -2.93 -21.75 2.85
CA ASP A 158 -3.52 -22.31 4.06
C ASP A 158 -3.67 -21.24 5.17
N ASN A 159 -2.97 -20.12 5.04
CA ASN A 159 -2.96 -19.01 5.99
C ASN A 159 -3.92 -17.86 5.59
N ILE A 160 -4.74 -18.03 4.56
CA ILE A 160 -5.71 -17.01 4.14
C ILE A 160 -7.00 -17.20 4.94
N ILE A 161 -7.36 -16.17 5.71
CA ILE A 161 -8.59 -16.14 6.49
C ILE A 161 -9.49 -15.03 5.98
N LYS A 162 -10.75 -15.37 5.66
CA LYS A 162 -11.78 -14.37 5.39
C LYS A 162 -12.32 -13.83 6.73
N ILE A 163 -12.23 -12.51 6.93
CA ILE A 163 -12.69 -11.85 8.15
C ILE A 163 -14.12 -11.32 7.97
N LYS A 164 -14.49 -10.93 6.75
CA LYS A 164 -15.81 -10.38 6.40
C LYS A 164 -16.20 -10.75 4.97
#